data_a5a77b3e1228ac86e9da2736d5b67d9c
#
_entry.id   a5a77b3e1228ac86e9da2736d5b67d9c
#
_cell.length_a   1.000
_cell.length_b   1.000
_cell.length_c   1.000
_cell.angle_alpha   90.00
_cell.angle_beta   90.00
_cell.angle_gamma   90.00
#
_symmetry.space_group_name_H-M   'P 1'
#
loop_
_entity.id
_entity.type
_entity.pdbx_description
1 polymer ?
#
loop_
_entity_poly.entity_id
_entity_poly.type
_entity_poly.pdbx_seq_one_letter_code
_entity_poly.pdbx_strand_id
1 'polypeptide(L)'
;MKKEEKNGLFISFEGIDGCGKSSIMKRVNEILTARGYNVYSVREPGGVPISESIRNIIMDNKNTDMDDRCEALLFAAARAQLVHSKLEPLLKEKCILLSDRYVDSSLVYQGYARNLGFDGVMAINNFAMDGLWPDITFLIDIKTADAQKRMHSDDKHEENRLDVQKLKFYDMVAEAYSSLKSKFPERIKVIDGYQQFEDEAMQIAGVIEAKWIEMNS
;
A
#
# COMPACT_ATOMS: atom_id res chain seq x y z
N MET A 1 13.51 12.09 4.38
CA MET A 1 13.92 12.10 5.81
C MET A 1 15.31 11.53 5.95
N LYS A 2 16.23 12.18 6.61
CA LYS A 2 17.54 11.58 6.91
C LYS A 2 17.31 10.37 7.81
N LYS A 3 18.00 9.26 7.55
CA LYS A 3 17.86 7.98 8.27
C LYS A 3 18.04 8.10 9.80
N GLU A 4 18.68 9.18 10.25
CA GLU A 4 19.00 9.49 11.64
C GLU A 4 17.82 10.04 12.49
N GLU A 5 16.68 10.38 11.83
CA GLU A 5 15.51 10.94 12.52
C GLU A 5 14.32 9.97 12.61
N LYS A 6 14.45 8.76 12.06
CA LYS A 6 13.37 7.77 12.01
C LYS A 6 13.50 6.79 13.17
N ASN A 7 12.58 6.87 14.12
CA ASN A 7 12.49 5.97 15.30
C ASN A 7 11.35 4.93 15.14
N GLY A 8 10.43 5.18 14.21
CA GLY A 8 9.29 4.31 13.92
C GLY A 8 9.60 3.28 12.82
N LEU A 9 8.87 2.18 12.82
CA LEU A 9 8.90 1.13 11.81
C LEU A 9 7.76 1.36 10.80
N PHE A 10 8.08 1.49 9.52
CA PHE A 10 7.10 1.75 8.46
C PHE A 10 6.82 0.50 7.63
N ILE A 11 5.58 0.05 7.63
CA ILE A 11 5.10 -1.15 6.95
C ILE A 11 4.06 -0.76 5.90
N SER A 12 4.17 -1.28 4.67
CA SER A 12 3.10 -1.19 3.67
C SER A 12 2.48 -2.56 3.39
N PHE A 13 1.19 -2.55 3.09
CA PHE A 13 0.43 -3.72 2.65
C PHE A 13 0.04 -3.52 1.20
N GLU A 14 0.38 -4.48 0.35
CA GLU A 14 0.22 -4.42 -1.08
C GLU A 14 -0.47 -5.68 -1.62
N GLY A 15 -1.00 -5.59 -2.83
CA GLY A 15 -1.68 -6.66 -3.53
C GLY A 15 -2.85 -6.13 -4.36
N ILE A 16 -3.41 -6.98 -5.21
CA ILE A 16 -4.55 -6.64 -6.07
C ILE A 16 -5.82 -6.34 -5.25
N ASP A 17 -6.77 -5.64 -5.85
CA ASP A 17 -8.04 -5.37 -5.18
C ASP A 17 -8.80 -6.67 -4.94
N GLY A 18 -9.43 -6.79 -3.75
CA GLY A 18 -10.08 -8.02 -3.31
C GLY A 18 -9.15 -9.07 -2.68
N CYS A 19 -7.83 -8.84 -2.60
CA CYS A 19 -6.92 -9.81 -1.97
C CYS A 19 -7.05 -9.90 -0.43
N GLY A 20 -7.73 -8.94 0.23
CA GLY A 20 -7.94 -8.96 1.68
C GLY A 20 -6.98 -8.08 2.49
N LYS A 21 -6.07 -7.33 1.84
CA LYS A 21 -5.03 -6.51 2.51
C LYS A 21 -5.54 -5.60 3.62
N SER A 22 -6.66 -4.88 3.41
CA SER A 22 -7.21 -3.94 4.40
C SER A 22 -7.71 -4.66 5.65
N SER A 23 -8.37 -5.82 5.48
CA SER A 23 -8.87 -6.65 6.57
C SER A 23 -7.72 -7.25 7.38
N ILE A 24 -6.70 -7.78 6.71
CA ILE A 24 -5.49 -8.32 7.34
C ILE A 24 -4.73 -7.23 8.07
N MET A 25 -4.51 -6.07 7.46
CA MET A 25 -3.84 -4.94 8.11
C MET A 25 -4.58 -4.50 9.39
N LYS A 26 -5.91 -4.43 9.35
CA LYS A 26 -6.73 -4.14 10.52
C LYS A 26 -6.51 -5.17 11.62
N ARG A 27 -6.52 -6.47 11.29
CA ARG A 27 -6.31 -7.54 12.26
C ARG A 27 -4.90 -7.51 12.86
N VAL A 28 -3.88 -7.27 12.04
CA VAL A 28 -2.49 -7.08 12.48
C VAL A 28 -2.37 -5.89 13.44
N ASN A 29 -3.03 -4.76 13.14
CA ASN A 29 -3.09 -3.62 14.06
C ASN A 29 -3.67 -4.01 15.43
N GLU A 30 -4.80 -4.73 15.45
CA GLU A 30 -5.43 -5.20 16.70
C GLU A 30 -4.48 -6.11 17.52
N ILE A 31 -3.80 -7.05 16.86
CA ILE A 31 -2.85 -7.96 17.50
C ILE A 31 -1.68 -7.19 18.12
N LEU A 32 -1.05 -6.31 17.35
CA LEU A 32 0.11 -5.54 17.83
C LEU A 32 -0.27 -4.56 18.95
N THR A 33 -1.44 -3.91 18.83
CA THR A 33 -1.96 -3.02 19.89
C THR A 33 -2.23 -3.78 21.18
N ALA A 34 -2.85 -4.98 21.08
CA ALA A 34 -3.09 -5.84 22.25
C ALA A 34 -1.79 -6.32 22.91
N ARG A 35 -0.67 -6.37 22.17
CA ARG A 35 0.67 -6.68 22.69
C ARG A 35 1.42 -5.46 23.21
N GLY A 36 0.79 -4.28 23.25
CA GLY A 36 1.33 -3.07 23.85
C GLY A 36 2.17 -2.19 22.92
N TYR A 37 2.17 -2.46 21.60
CA TYR A 37 2.84 -1.59 20.63
C TYR A 37 1.99 -0.35 20.33
N ASN A 38 2.67 0.79 20.10
CA ASN A 38 2.03 2.01 19.60
C ASN A 38 1.87 1.89 18.08
N VAL A 39 0.65 1.65 17.58
CA VAL A 39 0.38 1.34 16.18
C VAL A 39 -0.52 2.39 15.55
N TYR A 40 -0.11 2.94 14.42
CA TYR A 40 -0.92 3.83 13.59
C TYR A 40 -1.22 3.18 12.25
N SER A 41 -2.40 3.47 11.71
CA SER A 41 -2.80 3.02 10.38
C SER A 41 -3.18 4.20 9.49
N VAL A 42 -2.78 4.10 8.23
CA VAL A 42 -3.15 5.03 7.16
C VAL A 42 -3.54 4.24 5.91
N ARG A 43 -4.12 4.92 4.93
CA ARG A 43 -4.36 4.35 3.59
C ARG A 43 -3.99 5.34 2.50
N GLU A 44 -3.61 4.85 1.34
CA GLU A 44 -3.38 5.66 0.15
C GLU A 44 -4.31 5.26 -1.02
N PRO A 45 -4.71 6.25 -1.83
CA PRO A 45 -4.57 7.68 -1.59
C PRO A 45 -5.51 8.13 -0.47
N GLY A 46 -5.13 9.16 0.31
CA GLY A 46 -5.95 9.70 1.40
C GLY A 46 -5.20 9.86 2.72
N GLY A 47 -5.91 9.75 3.83
CA GLY A 47 -5.34 9.78 5.20
C GLY A 47 -5.16 11.16 5.83
N VAL A 48 -5.24 12.25 5.04
CA VAL A 48 -5.25 13.65 5.49
C VAL A 48 -6.16 14.48 4.57
N PRO A 49 -6.68 15.65 5.01
CA PRO A 49 -7.76 16.37 4.29
C PRO A 49 -7.46 16.66 2.80
N ILE A 50 -6.28 17.18 2.47
CA ILE A 50 -5.90 17.46 1.09
C ILE A 50 -5.79 16.16 0.27
N SER A 51 -5.16 15.11 0.82
CA SER A 51 -5.06 13.83 0.15
C SER A 51 -6.43 13.15 -0.05
N GLU A 52 -7.39 13.35 0.87
CA GLU A 52 -8.77 12.90 0.68
C GLU A 52 -9.48 13.68 -0.44
N SER A 53 -9.25 14.98 -0.55
CA SER A 53 -9.78 15.77 -1.67
C SER A 53 -9.24 15.29 -3.01
N ILE A 54 -7.95 14.97 -3.08
CA ILE A 54 -7.32 14.39 -4.29
C ILE A 54 -7.89 12.99 -4.57
N ARG A 55 -8.06 12.16 -3.53
CA ARG A 55 -8.70 10.85 -3.66
C ARG A 55 -10.09 10.96 -4.29
N ASN A 56 -10.91 11.92 -3.85
CA ASN A 56 -12.24 12.13 -4.40
C ASN A 56 -12.19 12.41 -5.90
N ILE A 57 -11.19 13.16 -6.38
CA ILE A 57 -10.99 13.38 -7.81
C ILE A 57 -10.60 12.08 -8.52
N ILE A 58 -9.65 11.34 -7.99
CA ILE A 58 -9.15 10.08 -8.59
C ILE A 58 -10.27 9.04 -8.70
N MET A 59 -11.10 8.91 -7.66
CA MET A 59 -12.10 7.84 -7.54
C MET A 59 -13.46 8.19 -8.14
N ASP A 60 -13.71 9.45 -8.49
CA ASP A 60 -15.01 9.88 -9.03
C ASP A 60 -15.30 9.24 -10.39
N ASN A 61 -16.38 8.48 -10.46
CA ASN A 61 -16.87 7.79 -11.66
C ASN A 61 -17.20 8.74 -12.82
N LYS A 62 -17.29 10.06 -12.58
CA LYS A 62 -17.50 11.07 -13.62
C LYS A 62 -16.22 11.42 -14.37
N ASN A 63 -15.04 11.18 -13.79
CA ASN A 63 -13.74 11.54 -14.35
C ASN A 63 -13.19 10.43 -15.27
N THR A 64 -14.03 9.94 -16.20
CA THR A 64 -13.71 8.84 -17.11
C THR A 64 -12.63 9.18 -18.15
N ASP A 65 -12.43 10.47 -18.42
CA ASP A 65 -11.46 11.01 -19.37
C ASP A 65 -10.12 11.39 -18.72
N MET A 66 -9.91 11.03 -17.46
CA MET A 66 -8.66 11.31 -16.78
C MET A 66 -7.48 10.63 -17.49
N ASP A 67 -6.52 11.44 -17.94
CA ASP A 67 -5.29 10.97 -18.55
C ASP A 67 -4.44 10.19 -17.54
N ASP A 68 -3.78 9.10 -17.98
CA ASP A 68 -3.00 8.22 -17.11
C ASP A 68 -1.84 8.95 -16.40
N ARG A 69 -1.23 9.97 -17.03
CA ARG A 69 -0.19 10.81 -16.40
C ARG A 69 -0.79 11.69 -15.33
N CYS A 70 -1.98 12.25 -15.58
CA CYS A 70 -2.73 13.03 -14.58
C CYS A 70 -3.04 12.16 -13.37
N GLU A 71 -3.52 10.94 -13.58
CA GLU A 71 -3.76 9.95 -12.53
C GLU A 71 -2.48 9.72 -11.69
N ALA A 72 -1.34 9.42 -12.35
CA ALA A 72 -0.07 9.17 -11.68
C ALA A 72 0.41 10.37 -10.84
N LEU A 73 0.27 11.59 -11.37
CA LEU A 73 0.62 12.82 -10.68
C LEU A 73 -0.28 13.10 -9.48
N LEU A 74 -1.58 12.82 -9.58
CA LEU A 74 -2.52 12.96 -8.47
C LEU A 74 -2.22 11.97 -7.34
N PHE A 75 -1.90 10.71 -7.66
CA PHE A 75 -1.43 9.75 -6.64
C PHE A 75 -0.16 10.23 -5.95
N ALA A 76 0.82 10.73 -6.71
CA ALA A 76 2.05 11.27 -6.16
C ALA A 76 1.81 12.53 -5.30
N ALA A 77 0.92 13.44 -5.72
CA ALA A 77 0.56 14.62 -4.96
C ALA A 77 -0.14 14.28 -3.63
N ALA A 78 -1.09 13.32 -3.64
CA ALA A 78 -1.73 12.83 -2.42
C ALA A 78 -0.70 12.23 -1.45
N ARG A 79 0.26 11.45 -1.98
CA ARG A 79 1.37 10.86 -1.21
C ARG A 79 2.27 11.92 -0.60
N ALA A 80 2.72 12.90 -1.38
CA ALA A 80 3.58 13.98 -0.89
C ALA A 80 2.94 14.69 0.31
N GLN A 81 1.64 15.00 0.21
CA GLN A 81 0.91 15.64 1.31
C GLN A 81 0.81 14.73 2.53
N LEU A 82 0.52 13.44 2.36
CA LEU A 82 0.42 12.47 3.44
C LEU A 82 1.77 12.27 4.14
N VAL A 83 2.84 12.09 3.37
CA VAL A 83 4.20 11.91 3.88
C VAL A 83 4.58 13.04 4.80
N HIS A 84 4.56 14.27 4.29
CA HIS A 84 5.00 15.44 5.04
C HIS A 84 4.13 15.74 6.26
N SER A 85 2.79 15.68 6.12
CA SER A 85 1.89 16.11 7.17
C SER A 85 1.59 15.06 8.23
N LYS A 86 1.86 13.77 7.97
CA LYS A 86 1.48 12.69 8.89
C LYS A 86 2.55 11.62 9.05
N LEU A 87 3.09 11.04 7.95
CA LEU A 87 3.98 9.89 8.10
C LEU A 87 5.31 10.27 8.73
N GLU A 88 5.96 11.32 8.26
CA GLU A 88 7.22 11.80 8.84
C GLU A 88 7.08 12.20 10.32
N PRO A 89 6.08 13.00 10.74
CA PRO A 89 5.87 13.30 12.15
C PRO A 89 5.69 12.05 13.01
N LEU A 90 4.86 11.08 12.57
CA LEU A 90 4.64 9.85 13.31
C LEU A 90 5.90 8.99 13.42
N LEU A 91 6.67 8.89 12.35
CA LEU A 91 7.89 8.07 12.32
C LEU A 91 9.07 8.66 13.07
N LYS A 92 8.99 9.91 13.54
CA LYS A 92 9.92 10.46 14.52
C LYS A 92 9.65 9.92 15.93
N GLU A 93 8.41 9.50 16.18
CA GLU A 93 8.02 8.82 17.39
C GLU A 93 8.39 7.32 17.33
N LYS A 94 8.47 6.68 18.49
CA LYS A 94 8.67 5.24 18.60
C LYS A 94 7.34 4.52 18.38
N CYS A 95 7.02 4.24 17.10
CA CYS A 95 5.74 3.64 16.70
C CYS A 95 5.89 2.66 15.53
N ILE A 96 4.87 1.83 15.33
CA ILE A 96 4.68 1.01 14.13
C ILE A 96 3.61 1.69 13.27
N LEU A 97 3.97 2.05 12.04
CA LEU A 97 3.08 2.69 11.07
C LEU A 97 2.71 1.68 9.97
N LEU A 98 1.43 1.38 9.85
CA LEU A 98 0.87 0.49 8.84
C LEU A 98 0.19 1.31 7.75
N SER A 99 0.52 1.08 6.48
CA SER A 99 -0.13 1.72 5.33
C SER A 99 -0.83 0.70 4.44
N ASP A 100 -2.12 0.90 4.18
CA ASP A 100 -2.84 0.19 3.12
C ASP A 100 -2.50 0.85 1.80
N ARG A 101 -1.63 0.22 1.02
CA ARG A 101 -0.93 0.71 -0.17
C ARG A 101 0.13 1.79 0.14
N TYR A 102 1.09 1.87 -0.74
CA TYR A 102 2.10 2.93 -0.81
C TYR A 102 2.67 3.00 -2.23
N VAL A 103 3.94 3.39 -2.36
CA VAL A 103 4.61 3.60 -3.66
C VAL A 103 4.58 2.38 -4.58
N ASP A 104 4.62 1.17 -4.04
CA ASP A 104 4.61 -0.07 -4.82
C ASP A 104 3.33 -0.19 -5.67
N SER A 105 2.18 0.23 -5.13
CA SER A 105 0.95 0.36 -5.92
C SER A 105 1.13 1.29 -7.13
N SER A 106 1.75 2.46 -6.98
CA SER A 106 1.96 3.38 -8.10
C SER A 106 2.87 2.80 -9.17
N LEU A 107 3.95 2.11 -8.77
CA LEU A 107 4.88 1.45 -9.71
C LEU A 107 4.19 0.36 -10.51
N VAL A 108 3.27 -0.37 -9.87
CA VAL A 108 2.53 -1.46 -10.50
C VAL A 108 1.38 -0.93 -11.35
N TYR A 109 0.51 -0.11 -10.80
CA TYR A 109 -0.70 0.35 -11.50
C TYR A 109 -0.37 1.39 -12.58
N GLN A 110 0.29 2.50 -12.22
CA GLN A 110 0.60 3.55 -13.18
C GLN A 110 1.83 3.22 -14.02
N GLY A 111 2.89 2.68 -13.39
CA GLY A 111 4.14 2.40 -14.08
C GLY A 111 4.01 1.26 -15.08
N TYR A 112 3.46 0.13 -14.66
CA TYR A 112 3.36 -1.07 -15.47
C TYR A 112 2.02 -1.19 -16.19
N ALA A 113 0.91 -1.26 -15.45
CA ALA A 113 -0.40 -1.57 -16.04
C ALA A 113 -0.95 -0.43 -16.94
N ARG A 114 -0.69 0.85 -16.60
CA ARG A 114 -0.96 2.01 -17.47
C ARG A 114 0.16 2.29 -18.48
N ASN A 115 1.23 1.49 -18.46
CA ASN A 115 2.36 1.59 -19.40
C ASN A 115 3.05 2.98 -19.42
N LEU A 116 3.07 3.70 -18.29
CA LEU A 116 3.78 4.99 -18.18
C LEU A 116 5.30 4.81 -18.00
N GLY A 117 5.75 3.57 -17.77
CA GLY A 117 7.13 3.23 -17.52
C GLY A 117 7.54 3.35 -16.05
N PHE A 118 8.34 2.38 -15.62
CA PHE A 118 8.80 2.27 -14.23
C PHE A 118 9.59 3.52 -13.79
N ASP A 119 10.56 3.96 -14.60
CA ASP A 119 11.48 5.04 -14.22
C ASP A 119 10.76 6.39 -14.10
N GLY A 120 9.82 6.69 -14.99
CA GLY A 120 9.04 7.93 -14.93
C GLY A 120 8.17 8.00 -13.67
N VAL A 121 7.44 6.90 -13.38
CA VAL A 121 6.61 6.82 -12.17
C VAL A 121 7.48 6.78 -10.91
N MET A 122 8.64 6.13 -10.94
CA MET A 122 9.59 6.15 -9.83
C MET A 122 10.11 7.56 -9.57
N ALA A 123 10.44 8.34 -10.60
CA ALA A 123 10.97 9.69 -10.45
C ALA A 123 9.99 10.63 -9.74
N ILE A 124 8.70 10.65 -10.15
CA ILE A 124 7.69 11.47 -9.49
C ILE A 124 7.41 11.02 -8.06
N ASN A 125 7.47 9.73 -7.81
CA ASN A 125 7.25 9.19 -6.46
C ASN A 125 8.47 9.39 -5.55
N ASN A 126 9.69 9.33 -6.06
CA ASN A 126 10.89 9.69 -5.28
C ASN A 126 10.82 11.15 -4.81
N PHE A 127 10.35 12.06 -5.68
CA PHE A 127 10.09 13.44 -5.28
C PHE A 127 9.00 13.53 -4.21
N ALA A 128 7.90 12.79 -4.38
CA ALA A 128 6.75 12.82 -3.47
C ALA A 128 7.06 12.23 -2.08
N MET A 129 7.90 11.18 -2.02
CA MET A 129 8.23 10.46 -0.77
C MET A 129 9.36 11.10 0.03
N ASP A 130 10.15 11.99 -0.59
CA ASP A 130 11.39 12.54 0.01
C ASP A 130 12.30 11.46 0.64
N GLY A 131 12.45 10.32 -0.03
CA GLY A 131 13.25 9.20 0.42
C GLY A 131 12.61 8.32 1.51
N LEU A 132 11.35 8.54 1.86
CA LEU A 132 10.65 7.70 2.83
C LEU A 132 10.16 6.39 2.17
N TRP A 133 10.93 5.31 2.33
CA TRP A 133 10.55 3.97 1.92
C TRP A 133 9.99 3.15 3.08
N PRO A 134 9.07 2.20 2.82
CA PRO A 134 8.71 1.20 3.82
C PRO A 134 9.93 0.34 4.20
N ASP A 135 10.02 -0.04 5.47
CA ASP A 135 11.02 -1.01 5.93
C ASP A 135 10.67 -2.43 5.48
N ILE A 136 9.37 -2.73 5.48
CA ILE A 136 8.82 -3.99 4.96
C ILE A 136 7.55 -3.68 4.16
N THR A 137 7.40 -4.36 3.04
CA THR A 137 6.13 -4.43 2.28
C THR A 137 5.62 -5.86 2.33
N PHE A 138 4.42 -6.07 2.85
CA PHE A 138 3.72 -7.34 2.74
C PHE A 138 2.88 -7.35 1.47
N LEU A 139 3.22 -8.26 0.57
CA LEU A 139 2.47 -8.50 -0.67
C LEU A 139 1.56 -9.70 -0.46
N ILE A 140 0.25 -9.45 -0.36
CA ILE A 140 -0.76 -10.51 -0.25
C ILE A 140 -0.99 -11.09 -1.65
N ASP A 141 -0.57 -12.34 -1.82
CA ASP A 141 -0.59 -13.03 -3.12
C ASP A 141 -1.78 -13.98 -3.21
N ILE A 142 -2.69 -13.68 -4.13
CA ILE A 142 -3.80 -14.56 -4.53
C ILE A 142 -4.03 -14.43 -6.04
N LYS A 143 -4.68 -15.44 -6.62
CA LYS A 143 -5.07 -15.39 -8.05
C LYS A 143 -6.08 -14.29 -8.30
N THR A 144 -5.92 -13.59 -9.42
CA THR A 144 -6.80 -12.49 -9.86
C THR A 144 -8.27 -12.89 -9.86
N ALA A 145 -8.60 -14.09 -10.38
CA ALA A 145 -9.97 -14.57 -10.41
C ALA A 145 -10.62 -14.74 -9.03
N ASP A 146 -9.82 -15.14 -8.02
CA ASP A 146 -10.35 -15.31 -6.66
C ASP A 146 -10.46 -13.98 -5.93
N ALA A 147 -9.53 -13.05 -6.18
CA ALA A 147 -9.64 -11.68 -5.68
C ALA A 147 -10.90 -10.97 -6.18
N GLN A 148 -11.19 -11.10 -7.47
CA GLN A 148 -12.41 -10.53 -8.05
C GLN A 148 -13.68 -11.14 -7.47
N LYS A 149 -13.72 -12.47 -7.26
CA LYS A 149 -14.86 -13.10 -6.59
C LYS A 149 -15.09 -12.52 -5.18
N ARG A 150 -13.99 -12.35 -4.41
CA ARG A 150 -14.08 -11.75 -3.07
C ARG A 150 -14.63 -10.33 -3.13
N MET A 151 -14.13 -9.51 -4.07
CA MET A 151 -14.57 -8.12 -4.25
C MET A 151 -16.06 -8.01 -4.59
N HIS A 152 -16.56 -8.86 -5.52
CA HIS A 152 -17.98 -8.86 -5.91
C HIS A 152 -18.91 -9.48 -4.84
N SER A 153 -18.40 -10.24 -3.89
CA SER A 153 -19.17 -10.80 -2.79
C SER A 153 -19.25 -9.89 -1.56
N ASP A 154 -18.52 -8.76 -1.55
CA ASP A 154 -18.59 -7.78 -0.48
C ASP A 154 -19.69 -6.75 -0.75
N ASP A 155 -20.84 -6.91 -0.12
CA ASP A 155 -22.00 -6.01 -0.23
C ASP A 155 -21.71 -4.55 0.18
N LYS A 156 -20.54 -4.29 0.79
CA LYS A 156 -20.09 -2.96 1.20
C LYS A 156 -19.15 -2.29 0.22
N HIS A 157 -18.77 -3.00 -0.85
CA HIS A 157 -17.88 -2.46 -1.86
C HIS A 157 -18.62 -1.45 -2.75
N GLU A 158 -18.27 -0.17 -2.64
CA GLU A 158 -18.74 0.87 -3.54
C GLU A 158 -17.82 0.89 -4.78
N GLU A 159 -18.40 0.59 -5.94
CA GLU A 159 -17.69 0.58 -7.22
C GLU A 159 -17.20 2.00 -7.57
N ASN A 160 -15.89 2.14 -7.79
CA ASN A 160 -15.25 3.40 -8.17
C ASN A 160 -14.63 3.32 -9.57
N ARG A 161 -14.15 4.44 -10.08
CA ARG A 161 -13.58 4.56 -11.42
C ARG A 161 -12.49 3.51 -11.75
N LEU A 162 -11.72 3.07 -10.78
CA LEU A 162 -10.64 2.10 -10.99
C LEU A 162 -11.14 0.65 -11.03
N ASP A 163 -12.30 0.36 -10.44
CA ASP A 163 -12.85 -1.00 -10.38
C ASP A 163 -13.42 -1.48 -11.73
N VAL A 164 -13.73 -0.55 -12.65
CA VAL A 164 -14.27 -0.84 -14.00
C VAL A 164 -13.23 -1.46 -14.95
N GLN A 165 -12.01 -1.74 -14.46
CA GLN A 165 -10.95 -2.30 -15.29
C GLN A 165 -11.22 -3.76 -15.65
N LYS A 166 -10.81 -4.15 -16.88
CA LYS A 166 -10.98 -5.52 -17.37
C LYS A 166 -10.05 -6.50 -16.63
N LEU A 167 -10.45 -7.76 -16.53
CA LEU A 167 -9.67 -8.85 -15.90
C LEU A 167 -8.19 -8.83 -16.34
N LYS A 168 -7.94 -8.61 -17.62
CA LYS A 168 -6.59 -8.52 -18.20
C LYS A 168 -5.71 -7.44 -17.54
N PHE A 169 -6.31 -6.33 -17.09
CA PHE A 169 -5.58 -5.28 -16.38
C PHE A 169 -5.10 -5.79 -15.01
N TYR A 170 -5.94 -6.51 -14.29
CA TYR A 170 -5.56 -7.10 -12.99
C TYR A 170 -4.52 -8.21 -13.11
N ASP A 171 -4.53 -8.96 -14.23
CA ASP A 171 -3.48 -9.95 -14.51
C ASP A 171 -2.13 -9.25 -14.74
N MET A 172 -2.11 -8.12 -15.46
CA MET A 172 -0.91 -7.29 -15.61
C MET A 172 -0.43 -6.73 -14.26
N VAL A 173 -1.34 -6.31 -13.39
CA VAL A 173 -1.03 -5.84 -12.04
C VAL A 173 -0.38 -6.95 -11.20
N ALA A 174 -0.92 -8.16 -11.22
CA ALA A 174 -0.37 -9.31 -10.50
C ALA A 174 1.04 -9.68 -11.00
N GLU A 175 1.25 -9.69 -12.34
CA GLU A 175 2.55 -9.90 -12.95
C GLU A 175 3.57 -8.82 -12.54
N ALA A 176 3.13 -7.55 -12.50
CA ALA A 176 3.96 -6.44 -12.10
C ALA A 176 4.40 -6.53 -10.63
N TYR A 177 3.52 -6.95 -9.72
CA TYR A 177 3.89 -7.21 -8.32
C TYR A 177 4.94 -8.32 -8.21
N SER A 178 4.81 -9.41 -9.00
CA SER A 178 5.81 -10.49 -9.04
C SER A 178 7.18 -9.98 -9.52
N SER A 179 7.18 -9.10 -10.54
CA SER A 179 8.40 -8.44 -11.02
C SER A 179 9.01 -7.52 -9.96
N LEU A 180 8.17 -6.77 -9.24
CA LEU A 180 8.62 -5.83 -8.21
C LEU A 180 9.27 -6.54 -7.02
N LYS A 181 8.72 -7.69 -6.60
CA LYS A 181 9.33 -8.59 -5.61
C LYS A 181 10.78 -8.94 -5.98
N SER A 182 11.02 -9.25 -7.24
CA SER A 182 12.36 -9.61 -7.72
C SER A 182 13.33 -8.42 -7.71
N LYS A 183 12.82 -7.19 -7.83
CA LYS A 183 13.62 -5.95 -7.74
C LYS A 183 13.96 -5.56 -6.30
N PHE A 184 13.09 -5.86 -5.34
CA PHE A 184 13.22 -5.46 -3.93
C PHE A 184 13.05 -6.64 -2.97
N PRO A 185 13.83 -7.74 -3.11
CA PRO A 185 13.65 -8.98 -2.37
C PRO A 185 13.86 -8.83 -0.86
N GLU A 186 14.71 -7.89 -0.43
CA GLU A 186 14.96 -7.64 0.99
C GLU A 186 13.76 -6.99 1.68
N ARG A 187 13.03 -6.13 0.98
CA ARG A 187 11.93 -5.35 1.51
C ARG A 187 10.58 -6.03 1.34
N ILE A 188 10.32 -6.65 0.17
CA ILE A 188 9.02 -7.24 -0.16
C ILE A 188 8.94 -8.68 0.35
N LYS A 189 8.01 -8.93 1.27
CA LYS A 189 7.69 -10.24 1.82
C LYS A 189 6.34 -10.70 1.26
N VAL A 190 6.33 -11.82 0.55
CA VAL A 190 5.10 -12.39 0.00
C VAL A 190 4.40 -13.21 1.07
N ILE A 191 3.11 -12.98 1.18
CA ILE A 191 2.20 -13.69 2.08
C ILE A 191 1.20 -14.45 1.20
N ASP A 192 1.03 -15.74 1.48
CA ASP A 192 0.02 -16.56 0.84
C ASP A 192 -1.37 -16.18 1.35
N GLY A 193 -2.16 -15.50 0.52
CA GLY A 193 -3.51 -15.03 0.85
C GLY A 193 -4.59 -16.12 0.83
N TYR A 194 -4.20 -17.40 0.75
CA TYR A 194 -5.09 -18.57 0.92
C TYR A 194 -5.01 -19.18 2.32
N GLN A 195 -4.11 -18.70 3.17
CA GLN A 195 -4.02 -19.13 4.57
C GLN A 195 -5.32 -18.81 5.34
N GLN A 196 -5.49 -19.44 6.49
CA GLN A 196 -6.52 -19.02 7.43
C GLN A 196 -6.23 -17.60 7.91
N PHE A 197 -7.26 -16.77 7.96
CA PHE A 197 -7.16 -15.34 8.24
C PHE A 197 -6.35 -15.00 9.51
N GLU A 198 -6.58 -15.75 10.59
CA GLU A 198 -5.85 -15.54 11.85
C GLU A 198 -4.39 -15.96 11.75
N ASP A 199 -4.08 -17.04 11.04
CA ASP A 199 -2.71 -17.53 10.86
C ASP A 199 -1.90 -16.54 10.02
N GLU A 200 -2.51 -16.00 8.95
CA GLU A 200 -1.92 -14.95 8.10
C GLU A 200 -1.61 -13.70 8.93
N ALA A 201 -2.56 -13.23 9.73
CA ALA A 201 -2.39 -12.05 10.57
C ALA A 201 -1.31 -12.26 11.64
N MET A 202 -1.27 -13.44 12.27
CA MET A 202 -0.26 -13.80 13.27
C MET A 202 1.15 -13.91 12.67
N GLN A 203 1.28 -14.48 11.47
CA GLN A 203 2.54 -14.55 10.73
C GLN A 203 3.08 -13.16 10.47
N ILE A 204 2.25 -12.25 9.93
CA ILE A 204 2.64 -10.87 9.63
C ILE A 204 3.04 -10.14 10.91
N ALA A 205 2.23 -10.23 11.97
CA ALA A 205 2.53 -9.60 13.25
C ALA A 205 3.87 -10.08 13.81
N GLY A 206 4.17 -11.38 13.75
CA GLY A 206 5.44 -11.94 14.19
C GLY A 206 6.65 -11.39 13.42
N VAL A 207 6.54 -11.20 12.10
CA VAL A 207 7.60 -10.60 11.28
C VAL A 207 7.82 -9.13 11.67
N ILE A 208 6.74 -8.38 11.91
CA ILE A 208 6.82 -6.97 12.34
C ILE A 208 7.50 -6.87 13.71
N GLU A 209 7.13 -7.71 14.66
CA GLU A 209 7.72 -7.74 16.00
C GLU A 209 9.21 -8.06 15.97
N ALA A 210 9.61 -9.07 15.19
CA ALA A 210 11.01 -9.42 15.03
C ALA A 210 11.82 -8.22 14.49
N LYS A 211 11.29 -7.51 13.49
CA LYS A 211 11.93 -6.33 12.92
C LYS A 211 11.98 -5.17 13.91
N TRP A 212 10.91 -4.98 14.67
CA TRP A 212 10.85 -3.95 15.72
C TRP A 212 11.91 -4.18 16.81
N ILE A 213 12.07 -5.43 17.26
CA ILE A 213 13.09 -5.79 18.25
C ILE A 213 14.48 -5.54 17.69
N GLU A 214 14.77 -5.97 16.44
CA GLU A 214 16.05 -5.72 15.76
C GLU A 214 16.40 -4.22 15.70
N MET A 215 15.40 -3.35 15.40
CA MET A 215 15.61 -1.91 15.33
C MET A 215 15.86 -1.24 16.68
N ASN A 216 15.42 -1.85 17.77
CA ASN A 216 15.44 -1.25 19.11
C ASN A 216 16.42 -1.95 20.07
N SER A 217 17.22 -2.92 19.57
CA SER A 217 18.33 -3.57 20.28
C SER A 217 19.64 -2.84 20.03
#